data_e98a13b0ce2b3eb1659dd9fb8d067427
#
_entry.id   e98a13b0ce2b3eb1659dd9fb8d067427
#
_cell.length_a   1.000
_cell.length_b   1.000
_cell.length_c   1.000
_cell.angle_alpha   90.00
_cell.angle_beta   90.00
_cell.angle_gamma   90.00
#
_symmetry.space_group_name_H-M   'P 1'
#
loop_
_entity.id
_entity.type
_entity.pdbx_description
1 polymer ?
#
loop_
_entity_poly.entity_id
_entity_poly.type
_entity_poly.pdbx_seq_one_letter_code
_entity_poly.pdbx_strand_id
1 'polypeptide(L)'
;MHKLVTGRILILPLIAAALCAGSLLPAQISTVAFQPSKLSPEQQGDLFMARKMFREAIEAYREAPQTSAIVWDKMGIAYHQLGDLAAAKKHYEKAIKIDPKYSDAINNVGTILYSQKNYRGAIARYNRALAIAPGAASIWSNLGTAYYARGKYPEMSQAYAKAIQLDPAVFDSHNALGTTMQDRSVGDKARYHYEMARIYASAGNKELALQYLRKSLEEGFKDKDKIGKAPEFDAWRDTQEFKDLIALEPRVL
;
A
#
# COMPACT_ATOMS: atom_id res chain seq x y z
N MET A 1 36.78 -16.34 -32.32
CA MET A 1 37.41 -17.63 -31.96
C MET A 1 36.52 -18.35 -30.99
N HIS A 2 35.90 -19.44 -31.48
CA HIS A 2 35.00 -20.32 -30.73
C HIS A 2 35.73 -21.11 -29.65
N LYS A 3 35.08 -21.34 -28.53
CA LYS A 3 35.26 -22.59 -27.75
C LYS A 3 33.96 -23.05 -27.16
N LEU A 4 33.38 -24.05 -27.80
CA LEU A 4 32.39 -24.97 -27.29
C LEU A 4 32.99 -25.84 -26.19
N VAL A 5 32.29 -26.02 -25.06
CA VAL A 5 32.62 -27.04 -24.06
C VAL A 5 31.49 -28.05 -24.03
N THR A 6 31.81 -29.23 -24.58
CA THR A 6 30.95 -30.42 -24.60
C THR A 6 31.05 -31.14 -23.27
N GLY A 7 29.91 -31.27 -22.55
CA GLY A 7 29.80 -32.12 -21.35
C GLY A 7 29.52 -33.58 -21.72
N ARG A 8 30.39 -34.46 -21.28
CA ARG A 8 30.34 -35.91 -21.45
C ARG A 8 29.28 -36.55 -20.52
N ILE A 9 28.41 -37.34 -21.13
CA ILE A 9 27.51 -38.27 -20.43
C ILE A 9 28.34 -39.50 -20.04
N LEU A 10 28.44 -39.82 -18.75
CA LEU A 10 29.00 -41.06 -18.26
C LEU A 10 27.90 -42.10 -18.17
N ILE A 11 28.04 -43.17 -18.98
CA ILE A 11 27.25 -44.41 -18.91
C ILE A 11 28.01 -45.39 -18.04
N LEU A 12 27.46 -45.81 -16.94
CA LEU A 12 27.99 -46.92 -16.11
C LEU A 12 27.29 -48.23 -16.43
N PRO A 13 28.02 -49.34 -16.41
CA PRO A 13 27.53 -50.61 -16.97
C PRO A 13 26.65 -51.42 -16.02
N LEU A 14 25.78 -52.22 -16.65
CA LEU A 14 25.02 -53.29 -16.02
C LEU A 14 25.89 -54.33 -15.32
N ILE A 15 25.57 -54.63 -14.08
CA ILE A 15 25.96 -55.90 -13.44
C ILE A 15 24.71 -56.74 -13.28
N ALA A 16 24.69 -57.86 -13.99
CA ALA A 16 23.68 -58.90 -13.83
C ALA A 16 24.10 -59.86 -12.69
N ALA A 17 23.23 -60.08 -11.73
CA ALA A 17 23.38 -61.23 -10.84
C ALA A 17 22.01 -61.71 -10.30
N ALA A 18 21.73 -62.94 -10.68
CA ALA A 18 21.08 -64.04 -9.96
C ALA A 18 19.64 -63.94 -9.45
N LEU A 19 18.86 -64.84 -10.02
CA LEU A 19 17.54 -65.34 -9.61
C LEU A 19 17.43 -65.65 -8.12
N CYS A 20 16.40 -65.08 -7.46
CA CYS A 20 15.67 -65.73 -6.38
C CYS A 20 14.18 -65.47 -6.64
N ALA A 21 13.47 -66.54 -6.89
CA ALA A 21 12.01 -66.56 -7.08
C ALA A 21 11.32 -66.30 -5.74
N GLY A 22 10.95 -65.05 -5.50
CA GLY A 22 10.03 -64.64 -4.45
C GLY A 22 8.91 -63.85 -5.13
N SER A 23 7.67 -64.33 -4.96
CA SER A 23 6.45 -63.71 -5.50
C SER A 23 6.31 -62.29 -4.97
N LEU A 24 6.81 -61.28 -5.70
CA LEU A 24 6.57 -59.87 -5.45
C LEU A 24 5.19 -59.53 -6.04
N LEU A 25 4.22 -59.37 -5.15
CA LEU A 25 2.97 -58.66 -5.46
C LEU A 25 3.34 -57.29 -6.04
N PRO A 26 2.76 -56.85 -7.16
CA PRO A 26 3.00 -55.54 -7.66
C PRO A 26 2.47 -54.52 -6.63
N ALA A 27 3.36 -53.75 -6.08
CA ALA A 27 2.97 -52.58 -5.31
C ALA A 27 2.12 -51.68 -6.22
N GLN A 28 0.83 -51.64 -5.94
CA GLN A 28 -0.04 -50.66 -6.56
C GLN A 28 0.43 -49.28 -6.12
N ILE A 29 1.23 -48.62 -6.95
CA ILE A 29 1.49 -47.20 -6.83
C ILE A 29 0.13 -46.56 -7.12
N SER A 30 -0.60 -46.22 -6.05
CA SER A 30 -1.75 -45.32 -6.15
C SER A 30 -1.22 -43.99 -6.66
N THR A 31 -1.30 -43.81 -7.96
CA THR A 31 -1.16 -42.46 -8.53
C THR A 31 -2.37 -41.69 -8.02
N VAL A 32 -2.18 -40.99 -6.91
CA VAL A 32 -3.11 -39.94 -6.49
C VAL A 32 -3.07 -38.91 -7.61
N ALA A 33 -4.02 -39.02 -8.54
CA ALA A 33 -4.20 -38.02 -9.58
C ALA A 33 -4.43 -36.70 -8.84
N PHE A 34 -3.50 -35.77 -8.99
CA PHE A 34 -3.68 -34.40 -8.53
C PHE A 34 -4.89 -33.82 -9.28
N GLN A 35 -6.05 -33.90 -8.66
CA GLN A 35 -7.22 -33.19 -9.13
C GLN A 35 -7.02 -31.74 -8.68
N PRO A 36 -6.90 -30.75 -9.60
CA PRO A 36 -6.87 -29.38 -9.20
C PRO A 36 -8.16 -29.11 -8.45
N SER A 37 -8.03 -28.81 -7.14
CA SER A 37 -9.17 -28.49 -6.31
C SER A 37 -9.90 -27.31 -6.95
N LYS A 38 -11.22 -27.46 -7.19
CA LYS A 38 -12.05 -26.35 -7.70
C LYS A 38 -11.92 -25.20 -6.71
N LEU A 39 -11.55 -24.02 -7.22
CA LEU A 39 -11.42 -22.82 -6.38
C LEU A 39 -12.71 -22.58 -5.62
N SER A 40 -12.61 -22.20 -4.34
CA SER A 40 -13.77 -21.77 -3.58
C SER A 40 -14.37 -20.49 -4.19
N PRO A 41 -15.64 -20.18 -3.94
CA PRO A 41 -16.25 -18.95 -4.43
C PRO A 41 -15.46 -17.69 -4.03
N GLU A 42 -14.90 -17.65 -2.81
CA GLU A 42 -14.05 -16.55 -2.36
C GLU A 42 -12.76 -16.47 -3.19
N GLN A 43 -12.08 -17.60 -3.42
CA GLN A 43 -10.87 -17.64 -4.25
C GLN A 43 -11.15 -17.27 -5.71
N GLN A 44 -12.32 -17.65 -6.24
CA GLN A 44 -12.75 -17.22 -7.58
C GLN A 44 -12.93 -15.70 -7.63
N GLY A 45 -13.57 -15.12 -6.62
CA GLY A 45 -13.72 -13.68 -6.46
C GLY A 45 -12.37 -12.96 -6.40
N ASP A 46 -11.41 -13.48 -5.63
CA ASP A 46 -10.05 -12.93 -5.55
C ASP A 46 -9.35 -12.97 -6.91
N LEU A 47 -9.51 -14.05 -7.67
CA LEU A 47 -8.97 -14.17 -9.03
C LEU A 47 -9.59 -13.14 -9.98
N PHE A 48 -10.91 -12.93 -9.91
CA PHE A 48 -11.58 -11.90 -10.70
C PHE A 48 -11.16 -10.47 -10.30
N MET A 49 -10.97 -10.20 -9.01
CA MET A 49 -10.41 -8.94 -8.52
C MET A 49 -9.03 -8.67 -9.12
N ALA A 50 -8.12 -9.65 -9.09
CA ALA A 50 -6.78 -9.53 -9.66
C ALA A 50 -6.81 -9.23 -11.18
N ARG A 51 -7.84 -9.72 -11.87
CA ARG A 51 -8.08 -9.48 -13.30
C ARG A 51 -8.89 -8.20 -13.58
N LYS A 52 -9.24 -7.44 -12.56
CA LYS A 52 -10.12 -6.23 -12.62
C LYS A 52 -11.53 -6.52 -13.17
N MET A 53 -11.99 -7.76 -13.06
CA MET A 53 -13.33 -8.23 -13.41
C MET A 53 -14.23 -8.07 -12.18
N PHE A 54 -14.53 -6.82 -11.82
CA PHE A 54 -15.14 -6.49 -10.53
C PHE A 54 -16.58 -6.98 -10.39
N ARG A 55 -17.34 -7.04 -11.48
CA ARG A 55 -18.72 -7.55 -11.46
C ARG A 55 -18.76 -9.04 -11.21
N GLU A 56 -17.89 -9.78 -11.90
CA GLU A 56 -17.74 -11.23 -11.75
C GLU A 56 -17.21 -11.58 -10.36
N ALA A 57 -16.32 -10.74 -9.81
CA ALA A 57 -15.84 -10.89 -8.44
C ALA A 57 -17.00 -10.78 -7.43
N ILE A 58 -17.88 -9.80 -7.60
CA ILE A 58 -19.07 -9.63 -6.73
C ILE A 58 -19.97 -10.86 -6.79
N GLU A 59 -20.25 -11.38 -7.99
CA GLU A 59 -21.09 -12.59 -8.12
C GLU A 59 -20.42 -13.79 -7.43
N ALA A 60 -19.13 -14.00 -7.62
CA ALA A 60 -18.41 -15.06 -6.93
C ALA A 60 -18.43 -14.90 -5.40
N TYR A 61 -18.23 -13.69 -4.88
CA TYR A 61 -18.30 -13.44 -3.44
C TYR A 61 -19.71 -13.62 -2.86
N ARG A 62 -20.77 -13.45 -3.65
CA ARG A 62 -22.16 -13.75 -3.21
C ARG A 62 -22.39 -15.21 -2.91
N GLU A 63 -21.69 -16.09 -3.62
CA GLU A 63 -21.73 -17.55 -3.39
C GLU A 63 -20.86 -17.99 -2.20
N ALA A 64 -19.99 -17.11 -1.69
CA ALA A 64 -19.15 -17.37 -0.54
C ALA A 64 -19.95 -17.24 0.80
N PRO A 65 -19.43 -17.80 1.92
CA PRO A 65 -20.11 -17.72 3.21
C PRO A 65 -20.40 -16.27 3.65
N GLN A 66 -21.69 -15.93 3.74
CA GLN A 66 -22.16 -14.58 4.07
C GLN A 66 -22.02 -14.23 5.58
N THR A 67 -21.50 -15.14 6.38
CA THR A 67 -21.11 -14.92 7.79
C THR A 67 -19.70 -14.33 7.93
N SER A 68 -18.93 -14.27 6.84
CA SER A 68 -17.55 -13.75 6.83
C SER A 68 -17.53 -12.24 6.64
N ALA A 69 -16.98 -11.49 7.60
CA ALA A 69 -16.72 -10.05 7.45
C ALA A 69 -15.77 -9.76 6.27
N ILE A 70 -14.80 -10.65 6.03
CA ILE A 70 -13.82 -10.54 4.94
C ILE A 70 -14.53 -10.54 3.58
N VAL A 71 -15.48 -11.46 3.37
CA VAL A 71 -16.23 -11.55 2.11
C VAL A 71 -17.03 -10.28 1.85
N TRP A 72 -17.68 -9.71 2.87
CA TRP A 72 -18.41 -8.46 2.74
C TRP A 72 -17.48 -7.27 2.45
N ASP A 73 -16.30 -7.23 3.07
CA ASP A 73 -15.30 -6.20 2.78
C ASP A 73 -14.79 -6.31 1.33
N LYS A 74 -14.46 -7.52 0.87
CA LYS A 74 -14.04 -7.78 -0.52
C LYS A 74 -15.11 -7.35 -1.54
N MET A 75 -16.39 -7.64 -1.28
CA MET A 75 -17.49 -7.10 -2.11
C MET A 75 -17.51 -5.57 -2.08
N GLY A 76 -17.32 -4.96 -0.92
CA GLY A 76 -17.22 -3.52 -0.78
C GLY A 76 -16.07 -2.93 -1.61
N ILE A 77 -14.90 -3.58 -1.62
CA ILE A 77 -13.77 -3.17 -2.46
C ILE A 77 -14.14 -3.26 -3.95
N ALA A 78 -14.79 -4.34 -4.38
CA ALA A 78 -15.20 -4.50 -5.78
C ALA A 78 -16.20 -3.40 -6.22
N TYR A 79 -17.19 -3.07 -5.38
CA TYR A 79 -18.10 -1.94 -5.64
C TYR A 79 -17.37 -0.59 -5.67
N HIS A 80 -16.40 -0.41 -4.79
CA HIS A 80 -15.57 0.82 -4.78
C HIS A 80 -14.80 0.97 -6.09
N GLN A 81 -14.22 -0.11 -6.61
CA GLN A 81 -13.51 -0.12 -7.91
C GLN A 81 -14.45 0.17 -9.09
N LEU A 82 -15.72 -0.18 -8.99
CA LEU A 82 -16.78 0.18 -9.96
C LEU A 82 -17.27 1.63 -9.81
N GLY A 83 -16.83 2.36 -8.77
CA GLY A 83 -17.31 3.72 -8.48
C GLY A 83 -18.64 3.77 -7.75
N ASP A 84 -19.25 2.63 -7.41
CA ASP A 84 -20.47 2.60 -6.60
C ASP A 84 -20.16 2.73 -5.11
N LEU A 85 -19.89 3.97 -4.71
CA LEU A 85 -19.52 4.30 -3.33
C LEU A 85 -20.64 4.01 -2.32
N ALA A 86 -21.90 4.05 -2.75
CA ALA A 86 -23.04 3.78 -1.88
C ALA A 86 -23.13 2.28 -1.57
N ALA A 87 -23.02 1.42 -2.59
CA ALA A 87 -22.96 -0.02 -2.39
C ALA A 87 -21.71 -0.42 -1.62
N ALA A 88 -20.53 0.13 -1.96
CA ALA A 88 -19.29 -0.13 -1.23
C ALA A 88 -19.45 0.13 0.27
N LYS A 89 -19.94 1.32 0.64
CA LYS A 89 -20.17 1.68 2.04
C LYS A 89 -21.10 0.69 2.75
N LYS A 90 -22.23 0.32 2.11
CA LYS A 90 -23.18 -0.65 2.67
C LYS A 90 -22.52 -2.00 2.97
N HIS A 91 -21.63 -2.47 2.09
CA HIS A 91 -20.94 -3.74 2.25
C HIS A 91 -19.87 -3.66 3.35
N TYR A 92 -19.09 -2.57 3.43
CA TYR A 92 -18.17 -2.35 4.54
C TYR A 92 -18.90 -2.25 5.90
N GLU A 93 -20.03 -1.55 5.97
CA GLU A 93 -20.85 -1.47 7.19
C GLU A 93 -21.41 -2.84 7.60
N LYS A 94 -21.73 -3.71 6.63
CA LYS A 94 -22.12 -5.10 6.90
C LYS A 94 -20.95 -5.91 7.46
N ALA A 95 -19.73 -5.75 6.91
CA ALA A 95 -18.52 -6.37 7.46
C ALA A 95 -18.30 -5.95 8.91
N ILE A 96 -18.40 -4.65 9.21
CA ILE A 96 -18.28 -4.10 10.58
C ILE A 96 -19.37 -4.61 11.52
N LYS A 97 -20.60 -4.86 11.00
CA LYS A 97 -21.68 -5.45 11.81
C LYS A 97 -21.39 -6.91 12.20
N ILE A 98 -20.72 -7.66 11.31
CA ILE A 98 -20.32 -9.05 11.58
C ILE A 98 -19.11 -9.08 12.51
N ASP A 99 -18.08 -8.28 12.22
CA ASP A 99 -16.90 -8.11 13.06
C ASP A 99 -16.66 -6.63 13.37
N PRO A 100 -17.06 -6.14 14.56
CA PRO A 100 -16.85 -4.74 14.98
C PRO A 100 -15.38 -4.34 15.12
N LYS A 101 -14.45 -5.32 15.14
CA LYS A 101 -13.00 -5.11 15.23
C LYS A 101 -12.27 -5.30 13.89
N TYR A 102 -13.00 -5.47 12.80
CA TYR A 102 -12.39 -5.60 11.48
C TYR A 102 -11.90 -4.23 11.00
N SER A 103 -10.63 -3.93 11.25
CA SER A 103 -9.98 -2.63 11.02
C SER A 103 -10.04 -2.18 9.56
N ASP A 104 -9.92 -3.12 8.61
CA ASP A 104 -9.88 -2.80 7.19
C ASP A 104 -11.22 -2.25 6.69
N ALA A 105 -12.33 -2.88 7.07
CA ALA A 105 -13.66 -2.35 6.71
C ALA A 105 -13.91 -0.98 7.34
N ILE A 106 -13.46 -0.76 8.59
CA ILE A 106 -13.58 0.55 9.27
C ILE A 106 -12.77 1.61 8.51
N ASN A 107 -11.53 1.29 8.12
CA ASN A 107 -10.68 2.13 7.27
C ASN A 107 -11.37 2.43 5.93
N ASN A 108 -11.93 1.43 5.27
CA ASN A 108 -12.57 1.56 3.97
C ASN A 108 -13.82 2.47 4.03
N VAL A 109 -14.62 2.41 5.11
CA VAL A 109 -15.66 3.42 5.36
C VAL A 109 -15.06 4.82 5.49
N GLY A 110 -13.89 4.95 6.15
CA GLY A 110 -13.15 6.21 6.23
C GLY A 110 -12.78 6.75 4.85
N THR A 111 -12.31 5.89 3.96
CA THR A 111 -11.94 6.24 2.58
C THR A 111 -13.17 6.72 1.77
N ILE A 112 -14.33 6.09 1.93
CA ILE A 112 -15.57 6.59 1.33
C ILE A 112 -15.93 7.98 1.86
N LEU A 113 -15.86 8.19 3.16
CA LEU A 113 -16.14 9.50 3.76
C LEU A 113 -15.15 10.57 3.28
N TYR A 114 -13.89 10.19 3.08
CA TYR A 114 -12.87 11.07 2.53
C TYR A 114 -13.22 11.51 1.10
N SER A 115 -13.58 10.59 0.21
CA SER A 115 -13.98 10.90 -1.16
C SER A 115 -15.23 11.78 -1.23
N GLN A 116 -16.11 11.68 -0.22
CA GLN A 116 -17.26 12.57 -0.03
C GLN A 116 -16.90 13.93 0.61
N LYS A 117 -15.61 14.25 0.76
CA LYS A 117 -15.09 15.45 1.45
C LYS A 117 -15.51 15.56 2.92
N ASN A 118 -16.06 14.51 3.52
CA ASN A 118 -16.34 14.42 4.95
C ASN A 118 -15.06 14.03 5.73
N TYR A 119 -14.08 14.92 5.72
CA TYR A 119 -12.76 14.63 6.32
C TYR A 119 -12.81 14.40 7.84
N ARG A 120 -13.77 15.06 8.56
CA ARG A 120 -13.96 14.82 9.99
C ARG A 120 -14.42 13.38 10.27
N GLY A 121 -15.41 12.93 9.50
CA GLY A 121 -15.88 11.56 9.58
C GLY A 121 -14.81 10.53 9.22
N ALA A 122 -14.03 10.81 8.16
CA ALA A 122 -12.90 9.97 7.74
C ALA A 122 -11.86 9.81 8.87
N ILE A 123 -11.41 10.94 9.45
CA ILE A 123 -10.46 10.95 10.58
C ILE A 123 -10.98 10.11 11.75
N ALA A 124 -12.26 10.24 12.10
CA ALA A 124 -12.84 9.44 13.18
C ALA A 124 -12.79 7.94 12.89
N ARG A 125 -13.05 7.53 11.63
CA ARG A 125 -12.97 6.12 11.22
C ARG A 125 -11.54 5.61 11.21
N TYR A 126 -10.58 6.37 10.66
CA TYR A 126 -9.18 5.99 10.68
C TYR A 126 -8.63 5.84 12.11
N ASN A 127 -8.96 6.77 13.01
CA ASN A 127 -8.57 6.65 14.41
C ASN A 127 -9.17 5.40 15.09
N ARG A 128 -10.43 5.06 14.78
CA ARG A 128 -11.05 3.82 15.28
C ARG A 128 -10.32 2.58 14.72
N ALA A 129 -9.97 2.59 13.44
CA ALA A 129 -9.24 1.48 12.82
C ALA A 129 -7.83 1.33 13.43
N LEU A 130 -7.13 2.45 13.67
CA LEU A 130 -5.81 2.48 14.31
C LEU A 130 -5.82 2.05 15.78
N ALA A 131 -6.93 2.28 16.50
CA ALA A 131 -7.09 1.76 17.85
C ALA A 131 -7.12 0.22 17.88
N ILE A 132 -7.51 -0.42 16.76
CA ILE A 132 -7.54 -1.87 16.60
C ILE A 132 -6.22 -2.37 15.99
N ALA A 133 -5.74 -1.72 14.93
CA ALA A 133 -4.55 -2.08 14.17
C ALA A 133 -3.51 -0.93 14.14
N PRO A 134 -2.81 -0.66 15.25
CA PRO A 134 -1.88 0.48 15.34
C PRO A 134 -0.65 0.33 14.45
N GLY A 135 -0.35 -0.88 13.97
CA GLY A 135 0.75 -1.17 13.05
C GLY A 135 0.41 -1.02 11.56
N ALA A 136 -0.80 -0.61 11.20
CA ALA A 136 -1.22 -0.50 9.81
C ALA A 136 -0.73 0.81 9.17
N ALA A 137 0.40 0.79 8.47
CA ALA A 137 1.01 1.95 7.81
C ALA A 137 0.05 2.65 6.84
N SER A 138 -0.73 1.88 6.07
CA SER A 138 -1.72 2.40 5.12
C SER A 138 -2.82 3.23 5.79
N ILE A 139 -3.27 2.84 7.00
CA ILE A 139 -4.28 3.59 7.75
C ILE A 139 -3.69 4.89 8.30
N TRP A 140 -2.42 4.88 8.77
CA TRP A 140 -1.71 6.09 9.15
C TRP A 140 -1.54 7.05 7.97
N SER A 141 -1.22 6.55 6.78
CA SER A 141 -1.14 7.35 5.55
C SER A 141 -2.49 7.98 5.21
N ASN A 142 -3.59 7.21 5.26
CA ASN A 142 -4.94 7.72 5.04
C ASN A 142 -5.33 8.82 6.05
N LEU A 143 -4.98 8.61 7.32
CA LEU A 143 -5.20 9.60 8.38
C LEU A 143 -4.45 10.91 8.10
N GLY A 144 -3.16 10.81 7.72
CA GLY A 144 -2.34 11.96 7.34
C GLY A 144 -2.94 12.72 6.15
N THR A 145 -3.39 12.00 5.13
CA THR A 145 -4.07 12.58 3.96
C THR A 145 -5.35 13.33 4.36
N ALA A 146 -6.12 12.80 5.28
CA ALA A 146 -7.33 13.46 5.77
C ALA A 146 -7.02 14.71 6.61
N TYR A 147 -5.93 14.70 7.39
CA TYR A 147 -5.44 15.88 8.09
C TYR A 147 -4.92 16.94 7.11
N TYR A 148 -4.17 16.54 6.09
CA TYR A 148 -3.74 17.44 5.01
C TYR A 148 -4.95 18.11 4.35
N ALA A 149 -5.97 17.34 3.98
CA ALA A 149 -7.19 17.86 3.37
C ALA A 149 -7.89 18.93 4.25
N ARG A 150 -7.66 18.90 5.55
CA ARG A 150 -8.14 19.92 6.50
C ARG A 150 -7.16 21.06 6.81
N GLY A 151 -5.98 21.08 6.20
CA GLY A 151 -4.93 22.04 6.51
C GLY A 151 -4.26 21.84 7.88
N LYS A 152 -4.43 20.65 8.49
CA LYS A 152 -3.86 20.30 9.78
C LYS A 152 -2.47 19.67 9.59
N TYR A 153 -1.49 20.52 9.27
CA TYR A 153 -0.14 20.09 8.92
C TYR A 153 0.63 19.40 10.05
N PRO A 154 0.55 19.83 11.32
CA PRO A 154 1.24 19.13 12.41
C PRO A 154 0.73 17.71 12.58
N GLU A 155 -0.60 17.49 12.57
CA GLU A 155 -1.21 16.18 12.71
C GLU A 155 -0.93 15.31 11.45
N MET A 156 -0.92 15.92 10.27
CA MET A 156 -0.51 15.25 9.03
C MET A 156 0.92 14.71 9.15
N SER A 157 1.87 15.57 9.58
CA SER A 157 3.28 15.19 9.71
C SER A 157 3.47 14.04 10.69
N GLN A 158 2.78 14.06 11.84
CA GLN A 158 2.82 12.97 12.81
C GLN A 158 2.30 11.66 12.23
N ALA A 159 1.17 11.71 11.52
CA ALA A 159 0.57 10.51 10.93
C ALA A 159 1.46 9.93 9.82
N TYR A 160 2.02 10.76 8.94
CA TYR A 160 2.91 10.32 7.88
C TYR A 160 4.26 9.81 8.40
N ALA A 161 4.83 10.46 9.41
CA ALA A 161 6.05 9.97 10.07
C ALA A 161 5.83 8.57 10.64
N LYS A 162 4.66 8.32 11.26
CA LYS A 162 4.30 6.99 11.77
C LYS A 162 4.10 5.99 10.64
N ALA A 163 3.48 6.39 9.53
CA ALA A 163 3.32 5.54 8.36
C ALA A 163 4.69 5.11 7.79
N ILE A 164 5.62 6.05 7.58
CA ILE A 164 6.98 5.79 7.06
C ILE A 164 7.80 4.95 8.05
N GLN A 165 7.64 5.17 9.36
CA GLN A 165 8.30 4.37 10.38
C GLN A 165 7.89 2.89 10.31
N LEU A 166 6.61 2.63 10.01
CA LEU A 166 6.05 1.28 9.91
C LEU A 166 6.34 0.62 8.56
N ASP A 167 6.29 1.41 7.49
CA ASP A 167 6.59 0.98 6.12
C ASP A 167 7.23 2.14 5.34
N PRO A 168 8.56 2.13 5.15
CA PRO A 168 9.27 3.16 4.40
C PRO A 168 8.79 3.33 2.96
N ALA A 169 8.20 2.29 2.35
CA ALA A 169 7.70 2.28 0.98
C ALA A 169 6.20 2.65 0.88
N VAL A 170 5.56 3.05 1.99
CA VAL A 170 4.11 3.28 2.06
C VAL A 170 3.58 4.29 1.03
N PHE A 171 4.41 5.20 0.55
CA PHE A 171 4.04 6.19 -0.46
C PHE A 171 4.46 5.82 -1.89
N ASP A 172 5.23 4.75 -2.10
CA ASP A 172 5.74 4.37 -3.43
C ASP A 172 4.62 3.88 -4.37
N SER A 173 3.58 3.27 -3.80
CA SER A 173 2.46 2.68 -4.55
C SER A 173 1.17 3.49 -4.55
N HIS A 174 1.09 4.60 -3.80
CA HIS A 174 -0.17 5.31 -3.57
C HIS A 174 -0.24 6.65 -4.30
N ASN A 175 -0.85 6.66 -5.49
CA ASN A 175 -1.32 7.87 -6.16
C ASN A 175 -2.47 8.61 -5.44
N ALA A 176 -2.80 8.20 -4.20
CA ALA A 176 -3.91 8.76 -3.43
C ALA A 176 -3.77 10.27 -3.16
N LEU A 177 -2.54 10.80 -3.15
CA LEU A 177 -2.25 12.21 -2.96
C LEU A 177 -2.46 13.04 -4.24
N GLY A 178 -2.33 12.45 -5.42
CA GLY A 178 -2.40 13.18 -6.69
C GLY A 178 -3.71 13.97 -6.84
N THR A 179 -4.84 13.33 -6.56
CA THR A 179 -6.17 13.97 -6.66
C THR A 179 -6.37 15.06 -5.60
N THR A 180 -5.87 14.85 -4.37
CA THR A 180 -5.98 15.83 -3.28
C THR A 180 -5.09 17.05 -3.51
N MET A 181 -3.99 16.89 -4.22
CA MET A 181 -3.04 17.95 -4.55
C MET A 181 -3.51 18.84 -5.70
N GLN A 182 -4.34 18.32 -6.64
CA GLN A 182 -4.79 19.07 -7.80
C GLN A 182 -5.64 20.30 -7.41
N ASP A 183 -6.47 20.16 -6.38
CA ASP A 183 -7.39 21.22 -5.93
C ASP A 183 -6.77 22.21 -4.93
N ARG A 184 -5.46 22.10 -4.66
CA ARG A 184 -4.79 22.91 -3.64
C ARG A 184 -4.07 24.12 -4.23
N SER A 185 -3.99 25.21 -3.43
CA SER A 185 -3.16 26.36 -3.77
C SER A 185 -1.69 25.95 -3.90
N VAL A 186 -0.93 26.72 -4.69
CA VAL A 186 0.51 26.51 -4.84
C VAL A 186 1.21 26.58 -3.47
N GLY A 187 0.82 27.52 -2.60
CA GLY A 187 1.37 27.64 -1.26
C GLY A 187 1.08 26.45 -0.35
N ASP A 188 -0.10 25.81 -0.49
CA ASP A 188 -0.42 24.59 0.25
C ASP A 188 0.43 23.41 -0.23
N LYS A 189 0.70 23.31 -1.55
CA LYS A 189 1.58 22.29 -2.13
C LYS A 189 3.02 22.47 -1.64
N ALA A 190 3.53 23.69 -1.71
CA ALA A 190 4.86 24.02 -1.23
C ALA A 190 5.04 23.65 0.26
N ARG A 191 4.04 23.98 1.09
CA ARG A 191 4.05 23.62 2.50
C ARG A 191 3.99 22.10 2.73
N TYR A 192 3.16 21.39 1.97
CA TYR A 192 3.11 19.92 2.02
C TYR A 192 4.48 19.32 1.72
N HIS A 193 5.12 19.76 0.63
CA HIS A 193 6.43 19.25 0.26
C HIS A 193 7.51 19.57 1.29
N TYR A 194 7.43 20.74 1.94
CA TYR A 194 8.32 21.06 3.06
C TYR A 194 8.14 20.08 4.26
N GLU A 195 6.89 19.81 4.65
CA GLU A 195 6.65 18.86 5.75
C GLU A 195 7.09 17.43 5.37
N MET A 196 6.89 16.99 4.11
CA MET A 196 7.41 15.71 3.63
C MET A 196 8.95 15.67 3.66
N ALA A 197 9.62 16.76 3.28
CA ALA A 197 11.07 16.86 3.39
C ALA A 197 11.56 16.63 4.82
N ARG A 198 10.91 17.25 5.80
CA ARG A 198 11.24 17.07 7.22
C ARG A 198 11.02 15.63 7.69
N ILE A 199 9.90 15.01 7.30
CA ILE A 199 9.57 13.64 7.68
C ILE A 199 10.64 12.68 7.15
N TYR A 200 11.01 12.78 5.86
CA TYR A 200 12.05 11.94 5.28
C TYR A 200 13.43 12.23 5.87
N ALA A 201 13.72 13.50 6.21
CA ALA A 201 14.94 13.83 6.91
C ALA A 201 15.01 13.18 8.29
N SER A 202 13.93 13.24 9.06
CA SER A 202 13.82 12.56 10.36
C SER A 202 13.94 11.03 10.24
N ALA A 203 13.50 10.46 9.12
CA ALA A 203 13.63 9.04 8.82
C ALA A 203 15.02 8.65 8.27
N GLY A 204 15.95 9.61 8.13
CA GLY A 204 17.31 9.38 7.62
C GLY A 204 17.38 9.20 6.09
N ASN A 205 16.29 9.40 5.36
CA ASN A 205 16.27 9.30 3.91
C ASN A 205 16.64 10.66 3.27
N LYS A 206 17.95 10.90 3.13
CA LYS A 206 18.49 12.15 2.58
C LYS A 206 17.97 12.44 1.18
N GLU A 207 17.94 11.44 0.32
CA GLU A 207 17.58 11.61 -1.10
C GLU A 207 16.16 12.14 -1.24
N LEU A 208 15.17 11.46 -0.63
CA LEU A 208 13.79 11.92 -0.65
C LEU A 208 13.61 13.25 0.08
N ALA A 209 14.30 13.46 1.19
CA ALA A 209 14.24 14.72 1.93
C ALA A 209 14.66 15.92 1.05
N LEU A 210 15.80 15.83 0.36
CA LEU A 210 16.26 16.90 -0.54
C LEU A 210 15.38 17.03 -1.78
N GLN A 211 14.86 15.93 -2.32
CA GLN A 211 13.93 15.98 -3.43
C GLN A 211 12.63 16.72 -3.08
N TYR A 212 12.03 16.42 -1.92
CA TYR A 212 10.83 17.11 -1.46
C TYR A 212 11.12 18.55 -1.08
N LEU A 213 12.29 18.84 -0.50
CA LEU A 213 12.70 20.22 -0.20
C LEU A 213 12.85 21.05 -1.48
N ARG A 214 13.43 20.48 -2.54
CA ARG A 214 13.51 21.12 -3.86
C ARG A 214 12.13 21.46 -4.41
N LYS A 215 11.20 20.49 -4.41
CA LYS A 215 9.81 20.72 -4.85
C LYS A 215 9.16 21.86 -4.06
N SER A 216 9.33 21.87 -2.75
CA SER A 216 8.80 22.92 -1.88
C SER A 216 9.31 24.31 -2.27
N LEU A 217 10.62 24.45 -2.50
CA LEU A 217 11.24 25.73 -2.88
C LEU A 217 10.82 26.15 -4.30
N GLU A 218 10.81 25.26 -5.26
CA GLU A 218 10.36 25.51 -6.63
C GLU A 218 8.89 25.96 -6.68
N GLU A 219 8.04 25.45 -5.78
CA GLU A 219 6.64 25.85 -5.62
C GLU A 219 6.46 27.10 -4.75
N GLY A 220 7.55 27.74 -4.34
CA GLY A 220 7.53 29.05 -3.69
C GLY A 220 7.32 29.01 -2.17
N PHE A 221 7.84 28.01 -1.47
CA PHE A 221 7.92 28.05 0.00
C PHE A 221 8.82 29.18 0.45
N LYS A 222 8.23 30.18 1.12
CA LYS A 222 8.88 31.48 1.38
C LYS A 222 9.75 31.51 2.64
N ASP A 223 9.49 30.62 3.60
CA ASP A 223 10.12 30.67 4.92
C ASP A 223 11.47 29.91 4.90
N LYS A 224 12.45 30.49 4.17
CA LYS A 224 13.81 29.93 4.08
C LYS A 224 14.50 29.86 5.46
N ASP A 225 14.21 30.83 6.34
CA ASP A 225 14.72 30.81 7.71
C ASP A 225 14.26 29.60 8.51
N LYS A 226 13.02 29.19 8.29
CA LYS A 226 12.48 27.98 8.92
C LYS A 226 13.20 26.73 8.45
N ILE A 227 13.56 26.67 7.16
CA ILE A 227 14.36 25.54 6.63
C ILE A 227 15.74 25.54 7.30
N GLY A 228 16.41 26.71 7.35
CA GLY A 228 17.74 26.84 7.94
C GLY A 228 17.81 26.51 9.43
N LYS A 229 16.69 26.61 10.16
CA LYS A 229 16.61 26.33 11.60
C LYS A 229 16.01 24.97 11.94
N ALA A 230 15.51 24.23 10.96
CA ALA A 230 14.89 22.93 11.18
C ALA A 230 15.95 21.87 11.56
N PRO A 231 15.85 21.26 12.76
CA PRO A 231 16.88 20.34 13.25
C PRO A 231 16.98 19.07 12.40
N GLU A 232 15.93 18.72 11.68
CA GLU A 232 15.90 17.55 10.81
C GLU A 232 16.94 17.61 9.68
N PHE A 233 17.41 18.82 9.33
CA PHE A 233 18.41 19.05 8.28
C PHE A 233 19.84 19.27 8.83
N ASP A 234 20.06 19.22 10.16
CA ASP A 234 21.36 19.56 10.78
C ASP A 234 22.52 18.76 10.18
N ALA A 235 22.32 17.47 9.92
CA ALA A 235 23.34 16.59 9.36
C ALA A 235 23.84 17.01 7.96
N TRP A 236 23.05 17.83 7.23
CA TRP A 236 23.36 18.22 5.83
C TRP A 236 23.46 19.72 5.62
N ARG A 237 23.16 20.52 6.63
CA ARG A 237 23.06 21.99 6.57
C ARG A 237 24.32 22.63 5.99
N ASP A 238 25.49 22.09 6.35
CA ASP A 238 26.78 22.64 5.94
C ASP A 238 27.26 22.09 4.59
N THR A 239 26.57 21.12 3.99
CA THR A 239 26.93 20.58 2.68
C THR A 239 26.67 21.58 1.57
N GLN A 240 27.51 21.57 0.52
CA GLN A 240 27.32 22.43 -0.64
C GLN A 240 25.97 22.18 -1.32
N GLU A 241 25.56 20.89 -1.43
CA GLU A 241 24.27 20.48 -2.00
C GLU A 241 23.07 21.15 -1.30
N PHE A 242 23.07 21.22 0.03
CA PHE A 242 22.00 21.84 0.79
C PHE A 242 22.01 23.39 0.64
N LYS A 243 23.20 24.00 0.64
CA LYS A 243 23.37 25.45 0.43
C LYS A 243 22.88 25.88 -0.96
N ASP A 244 23.26 25.13 -1.99
CA ASP A 244 22.81 25.37 -3.37
C ASP A 244 21.29 25.21 -3.49
N LEU A 245 20.73 24.21 -2.77
CA LEU A 245 19.29 23.98 -2.77
C LEU A 245 18.50 25.14 -2.13
N ILE A 246 18.95 25.66 -0.98
CA ILE A 246 18.29 26.82 -0.32
C ILE A 246 18.42 28.09 -1.15
N ALA A 247 19.47 28.21 -1.95
CA ALA A 247 19.67 29.34 -2.84
C ALA A 247 18.71 29.38 -4.03
N LEU A 248 17.96 28.28 -4.28
CA LEU A 248 16.99 28.23 -5.38
C LEU A 248 15.93 29.33 -5.24
N GLU A 249 15.66 30.00 -6.36
CA GLU A 249 14.52 30.90 -6.49
C GLU A 249 13.29 30.13 -6.99
N PRO A 250 12.08 30.53 -6.56
CA PRO A 250 10.84 29.91 -7.05
C PRO A 250 10.76 29.98 -8.57
N ARG A 251 10.25 28.93 -9.19
CA ARG A 251 9.90 28.99 -10.62
C ARG A 251 8.75 29.97 -10.77
N VAL A 252 8.97 31.02 -11.55
CA VAL A 252 7.89 31.92 -11.98
C VAL A 252 7.02 31.12 -12.94
N LEU A 253 5.81 30.76 -12.49
CA LEU A 253 4.80 30.10 -13.30
C LEU A 253 3.95 31.16 -14.00
#